data_ffc19fc9b132d872e0044f56f441a10d
#
_entry.id   ffc19fc9b132d872e0044f56f441a10d
#
_cell.length_a   1.000
_cell.length_b   1.000
_cell.length_c   1.000
_cell.angle_alpha   90.00
_cell.angle_beta   90.00
_cell.angle_gamma   90.00
#
_symmetry.space_group_name_H-M   'P 1'
#
loop_
_entity.id
_entity.type
_entity.pdbx_description
1 polymer ?
#
loop_
_entity_poly.entity_id
_entity_poly.type
_entity_poly.pdbx_seq_one_letter_code
_entity_poly.pdbx_strand_id
1 'polypeptide(L)'
;MTVQIDPFRAINISRIAHELKAEGRSVIHMEFGQPSTGAPTAAIAEAHARLDSESGGYWEDPRLRDRIAKLYTDRYGVTVDPDCVILTAGASPALVVALSVMFNPGDRVATARPGYVAYRNTLKAMHMECVEIGCGPEVSYQMTAAALDAIEPAPQGVILASPANPTGSLIPEAELKAIAEVCARKNIQIISDEIYHGLIYTGRVPCMLQYAPNATVVNSFSKYWSMPGWRLGWVILPEPLVQQARARMGNMFLTPATLSQRAALVAMDCEDELEAYVDVYRTNRQLMLDALPALGLSTIAPPDGAFYIFADISHLTDNSIDFCERLLRATGVATAPGVDFDPVNGHRFIRFSFAVSTDQVKDAIERIKPFFNS
;
A
#
# COMPACT_ATOMS: atom_id res chain seq x y z
N MET A 1 -7.64 26.17 15.51
CA MET A 1 -8.15 24.85 15.91
C MET A 1 -7.23 23.79 15.32
N THR A 2 -6.93 22.71 16.06
CA THR A 2 -6.15 21.58 15.53
C THR A 2 -6.99 20.81 14.52
N VAL A 3 -6.35 20.36 13.43
CA VAL A 3 -7.00 19.51 12.42
C VAL A 3 -7.36 18.16 13.06
N GLN A 4 -8.60 17.74 12.91
CA GLN A 4 -9.03 16.41 13.35
C GLN A 4 -8.76 15.38 12.24
N ILE A 5 -8.18 14.25 12.61
CA ILE A 5 -7.88 13.12 11.72
C ILE A 5 -8.87 12.01 11.99
N ASP A 6 -9.46 11.47 10.93
CA ASP A 6 -10.40 10.36 11.05
C ASP A 6 -9.67 9.08 11.48
N PRO A 7 -10.24 8.32 12.45
CA PRO A 7 -9.62 7.08 12.89
C PRO A 7 -9.65 6.03 11.78
N PHE A 8 -8.61 5.20 11.74
CA PHE A 8 -8.59 4.01 10.88
C PHE A 8 -9.41 2.90 11.55
N ARG A 9 -10.60 2.61 11.04
CA ARG A 9 -11.59 1.71 11.67
C ARG A 9 -11.12 0.25 11.72
N ALA A 10 -10.32 -0.19 10.75
CA ALA A 10 -9.70 -1.52 10.79
C ALA A 10 -8.86 -1.74 12.05
N ILE A 11 -8.28 -0.69 12.66
CA ILE A 11 -7.59 -0.78 13.95
C ILE A 11 -8.56 -1.19 15.07
N ASN A 12 -9.78 -0.66 15.07
CA ASN A 12 -10.80 -1.05 16.06
C ASN A 12 -11.24 -2.50 15.86
N ILE A 13 -11.44 -2.94 14.62
CA ILE A 13 -11.73 -4.34 14.29
C ILE A 13 -10.61 -5.24 14.82
N SER A 14 -9.35 -4.88 14.58
CA SER A 14 -8.20 -5.64 15.09
C SER A 14 -8.15 -5.68 16.60
N ARG A 15 -8.47 -4.59 17.32
CA ARG A 15 -8.57 -4.58 18.78
C ARG A 15 -9.59 -5.61 19.26
N ILE A 16 -10.79 -5.63 18.67
CA ILE A 16 -11.83 -6.62 19.00
C ILE A 16 -11.35 -8.04 18.69
N ALA A 17 -10.66 -8.24 17.56
CA ALA A 17 -10.08 -9.53 17.18
C ALA A 17 -9.09 -10.04 18.24
N HIS A 18 -8.21 -9.18 18.75
CA HIS A 18 -7.28 -9.53 19.82
C HIS A 18 -7.97 -9.82 21.16
N GLU A 19 -9.04 -9.09 21.50
CA GLU A 19 -9.87 -9.36 22.70
C GLU A 19 -10.49 -10.77 22.61
N LEU A 20 -11.13 -11.10 21.48
CA LEU A 20 -11.71 -12.42 21.24
C LEU A 20 -10.65 -13.54 21.30
N LYS A 21 -9.46 -13.29 20.78
CA LYS A 21 -8.34 -14.24 20.87
C LYS A 21 -7.87 -14.45 22.30
N ALA A 22 -7.83 -13.39 23.11
CA ALA A 22 -7.50 -13.49 24.54
C ALA A 22 -8.57 -14.26 25.33
N GLU A 23 -9.82 -14.27 24.89
CA GLU A 23 -10.91 -15.09 25.41
C GLU A 23 -10.84 -16.56 24.94
N GLY A 24 -9.81 -16.95 24.17
CA GLY A 24 -9.61 -18.31 23.68
C GLY A 24 -10.30 -18.63 22.34
N ARG A 25 -10.87 -17.63 21.66
CA ARG A 25 -11.50 -17.84 20.34
C ARG A 25 -10.44 -17.90 19.24
N SER A 26 -10.67 -18.77 18.25
CA SER A 26 -9.87 -18.80 17.02
C SER A 26 -10.24 -17.62 16.13
N VAL A 27 -9.27 -16.76 15.80
CA VAL A 27 -9.46 -15.58 14.94
C VAL A 27 -8.50 -15.61 13.76
N ILE A 28 -9.01 -15.32 12.57
CA ILE A 28 -8.25 -15.16 11.33
C ILE A 28 -8.23 -13.67 10.97
N HIS A 29 -7.03 -13.09 10.88
CA HIS A 29 -6.81 -11.68 10.64
C HIS A 29 -6.72 -11.39 9.13
N MET A 30 -7.82 -10.91 8.52
CA MET A 30 -7.90 -10.46 7.13
C MET A 30 -8.21 -8.95 7.03
N GLU A 31 -8.16 -8.22 8.15
CA GLU A 31 -8.40 -6.77 8.22
C GLU A 31 -7.17 -5.95 7.87
N PHE A 32 -5.97 -6.46 8.10
CA PHE A 32 -4.73 -5.74 7.79
C PHE A 32 -4.07 -6.22 6.50
N GLY A 33 -3.53 -5.25 5.78
CA GLY A 33 -2.72 -5.50 4.59
C GLY A 33 -1.26 -5.72 4.96
N GLN A 34 -0.95 -6.82 5.64
CA GLN A 34 0.43 -7.19 5.94
C GLN A 34 0.69 -8.65 5.56
N PRO A 35 1.88 -8.97 4.99
CA PRO A 35 2.28 -10.34 4.76
C PRO A 35 2.23 -11.18 6.04
N SER A 36 1.75 -12.41 5.93
CA SER A 36 1.81 -13.41 7.01
C SER A 36 3.13 -14.20 7.01
N THR A 37 3.91 -14.07 5.94
CA THR A 37 5.26 -14.63 5.82
C THR A 37 6.26 -13.77 6.59
N GLY A 38 7.37 -14.37 7.03
CA GLY A 38 8.49 -13.64 7.63
C GLY A 38 9.38 -13.00 6.56
N ALA A 39 10.36 -12.20 6.99
CA ALA A 39 11.47 -11.79 6.13
C ALA A 39 12.21 -13.04 5.61
N PRO A 40 12.88 -12.95 4.44
CA PRO A 40 13.66 -14.06 3.91
C PRO A 40 14.66 -14.62 4.92
N THR A 41 14.82 -15.94 4.91
CA THR A 41 15.64 -16.67 5.89
C THR A 41 17.07 -16.13 5.99
N ALA A 42 17.70 -15.84 4.83
CA ALA A 42 19.05 -15.28 4.79
C ALA A 42 19.11 -13.85 5.37
N ALA A 43 18.06 -13.04 5.18
CA ALA A 43 17.98 -11.70 5.75
C ALA A 43 17.87 -11.73 7.30
N ILE A 44 17.13 -12.70 7.84
CA ILE A 44 17.05 -12.92 9.29
C ILE A 44 18.40 -13.36 9.83
N ALA A 45 19.11 -14.28 9.16
CA ALA A 45 20.43 -14.74 9.55
C ALA A 45 21.46 -13.60 9.55
N GLU A 46 21.43 -12.71 8.53
CA GLU A 46 22.29 -11.52 8.50
C GLU A 46 22.00 -10.60 9.70
N ALA A 47 20.73 -10.38 10.03
CA ALA A 47 20.38 -9.55 11.19
C ALA A 47 20.93 -10.12 12.50
N HIS A 48 20.82 -11.42 12.73
CA HIS A 48 21.41 -12.09 13.89
C HIS A 48 22.92 -11.91 13.95
N ALA A 49 23.62 -12.13 12.84
CA ALA A 49 25.07 -11.98 12.77
C ALA A 49 25.52 -10.54 13.09
N ARG A 50 24.73 -9.52 12.69
CA ARG A 50 25.05 -8.12 12.96
C ARG A 50 24.75 -7.70 14.39
N LEU A 51 23.73 -8.24 15.02
CA LEU A 51 23.47 -7.99 16.45
C LEU A 51 24.66 -8.38 17.33
N ASP A 52 25.39 -9.42 16.95
CA ASP A 52 26.55 -9.91 17.70
C ASP A 52 27.84 -9.10 17.40
N SER A 53 27.93 -8.43 16.27
CA SER A 53 29.18 -7.87 15.74
C SER A 53 29.21 -6.35 15.55
N GLU A 54 28.06 -5.70 15.42
CA GLU A 54 27.97 -4.26 15.13
C GLU A 54 27.23 -3.51 16.23
N SER A 55 27.77 -2.37 16.66
CA SER A 55 27.13 -1.51 17.67
C SER A 55 25.91 -0.75 17.16
N GLY A 56 25.66 -0.76 15.85
CA GLY A 56 24.64 0.08 15.22
C GLY A 56 24.91 1.59 15.39
N GLY A 57 24.34 2.42 14.55
CA GLY A 57 24.51 3.88 14.64
C GLY A 57 23.60 4.61 13.67
N TYR A 58 23.61 5.94 13.72
CA TYR A 58 22.90 6.78 12.75
C TYR A 58 23.68 6.81 11.44
N TRP A 59 23.36 5.87 10.56
CA TRP A 59 24.04 5.71 9.29
C TRP A 59 23.09 5.20 8.20
N GLU A 60 23.25 5.75 7.00
CA GLU A 60 22.56 5.32 5.79
C GLU A 60 23.54 4.55 4.93
N ASP A 61 23.24 3.27 4.63
CA ASP A 61 24.13 2.41 3.85
C ASP A 61 24.06 2.76 2.35
N PRO A 62 25.14 3.32 1.77
CA PRO A 62 25.14 3.69 0.35
C PRO A 62 24.95 2.48 -0.57
N ARG A 63 25.40 1.29 -0.16
CA ARG A 63 25.21 0.06 -0.95
C ARG A 63 23.73 -0.28 -1.12
N LEU A 64 22.88 0.02 -0.13
CA LEU A 64 21.45 -0.20 -0.26
C LEU A 64 20.82 0.79 -1.24
N ARG A 65 21.25 2.04 -1.27
CA ARG A 65 20.82 3.02 -2.26
C ARG A 65 21.22 2.59 -3.68
N ASP A 66 22.48 2.14 -3.86
CA ASP A 66 22.96 1.61 -5.13
C ASP A 66 22.14 0.39 -5.59
N ARG A 67 21.83 -0.51 -4.66
CA ARG A 67 21.06 -1.72 -4.95
C ARG A 67 19.60 -1.40 -5.32
N ILE A 68 19.00 -0.39 -4.65
CA ILE A 68 17.67 0.10 -5.00
C ILE A 68 17.70 0.76 -6.39
N ALA A 69 18.65 1.63 -6.68
CA ALA A 69 18.78 2.25 -8.00
C ALA A 69 18.92 1.19 -9.11
N LYS A 70 19.78 0.16 -8.86
CA LYS A 70 19.92 -0.97 -9.77
C LYS A 70 18.60 -1.75 -9.98
N LEU A 71 17.76 -1.91 -8.95
CA LEU A 71 16.46 -2.56 -9.06
C LEU A 71 15.59 -1.89 -10.14
N TYR A 72 15.56 -0.54 -10.20
CA TYR A 72 14.81 0.19 -11.22
C TYR A 72 15.36 -0.01 -12.62
N THR A 73 16.68 -0.10 -12.75
CA THR A 73 17.31 -0.41 -14.04
C THR A 73 16.97 -1.84 -14.49
N ASP A 74 17.10 -2.81 -13.60
CA ASP A 74 16.88 -4.22 -13.92
C ASP A 74 15.40 -4.53 -14.24
N ARG A 75 14.45 -3.98 -13.47
CA ARG A 75 13.02 -4.28 -13.62
C ARG A 75 12.30 -3.44 -14.67
N TYR A 76 12.69 -2.17 -14.80
CA TYR A 76 11.92 -1.18 -15.57
C TYR A 76 12.74 -0.52 -16.69
N GLY A 77 14.06 -0.77 -16.77
CA GLY A 77 14.93 -0.10 -17.73
C GLY A 77 15.12 1.39 -17.45
N VAL A 78 14.88 1.83 -16.20
CA VAL A 78 14.99 3.22 -15.78
C VAL A 78 16.29 3.44 -15.03
N THR A 79 17.10 4.39 -15.46
CA THR A 79 18.30 4.80 -14.73
C THR A 79 17.91 5.75 -13.59
N VAL A 80 18.24 5.37 -12.37
CA VAL A 80 18.05 6.17 -11.16
C VAL A 80 19.43 6.50 -10.59
N ASP A 81 19.67 7.77 -10.29
CA ASP A 81 20.85 8.17 -9.53
C ASP A 81 20.70 7.70 -8.07
N PRO A 82 21.63 6.89 -7.53
CA PRO A 82 21.57 6.47 -6.12
C PRO A 82 21.47 7.63 -5.13
N ASP A 83 22.01 8.81 -5.48
CA ASP A 83 21.88 9.99 -4.64
C ASP A 83 20.45 10.57 -4.60
N CYS A 84 19.61 10.25 -5.56
CA CYS A 84 18.18 10.57 -5.56
C CYS A 84 17.34 9.59 -4.70
N VAL A 85 17.93 8.49 -4.22
CA VAL A 85 17.28 7.53 -3.32
C VAL A 85 17.52 7.97 -1.87
N ILE A 86 16.45 8.15 -1.10
CA ILE A 86 16.51 8.45 0.33
C ILE A 86 15.85 7.30 1.09
N LEU A 87 16.60 6.67 1.99
CA LEU A 87 16.09 5.59 2.84
C LEU A 87 15.21 6.17 3.95
N THR A 88 14.11 5.49 4.25
CA THR A 88 13.10 5.95 5.21
C THR A 88 12.66 4.81 6.13
N ALA A 89 12.08 5.14 7.27
CA ALA A 89 11.52 4.14 8.19
C ALA A 89 10.17 3.56 7.69
N GLY A 90 10.15 3.12 6.42
CA GLY A 90 8.99 2.61 5.70
C GLY A 90 8.35 3.65 4.78
N ALA A 91 7.33 3.25 4.01
CA ALA A 91 6.64 4.11 3.05
C ALA A 91 5.92 5.32 3.69
N SER A 92 5.43 5.20 4.93
CA SER A 92 4.71 6.32 5.57
C SER A 92 5.61 7.53 5.82
N PRO A 93 6.81 7.42 6.42
CA PRO A 93 7.77 8.53 6.44
C PRO A 93 8.22 8.98 5.05
N ALA A 94 8.36 8.07 4.09
CA ALA A 94 8.68 8.42 2.70
C ALA A 94 7.64 9.38 2.11
N LEU A 95 6.35 9.08 2.30
CA LEU A 95 5.24 9.93 1.86
C LEU A 95 5.27 11.29 2.57
N VAL A 96 5.49 11.32 3.89
CA VAL A 96 5.57 12.58 4.65
C VAL A 96 6.73 13.45 4.16
N VAL A 97 7.91 12.86 3.94
CA VAL A 97 9.07 13.59 3.41
C VAL A 97 8.76 14.13 2.00
N ALA A 98 8.24 13.28 1.10
CA ALA A 98 7.86 13.68 -0.25
C ALA A 98 6.88 14.87 -0.23
N LEU A 99 5.77 14.72 0.48
CA LEU A 99 4.75 15.78 0.59
C LEU A 99 5.35 17.08 1.16
N SER A 100 6.21 16.96 2.18
CA SER A 100 6.78 18.14 2.83
C SER A 100 7.74 18.95 1.95
N VAL A 101 8.42 18.32 0.96
CA VAL A 101 9.34 19.01 0.05
C VAL A 101 8.68 19.47 -1.24
N MET A 102 7.56 18.84 -1.62
CA MET A 102 6.86 19.12 -2.88
C MET A 102 5.77 20.18 -2.72
N PHE A 103 5.13 20.28 -1.56
CA PHE A 103 3.92 21.06 -1.36
C PHE A 103 3.97 21.93 -0.12
N ASN A 104 3.14 22.98 -0.12
CA ASN A 104 2.92 23.89 0.98
C ASN A 104 1.55 23.64 1.63
N PRO A 105 1.33 24.09 2.88
CA PRO A 105 -0.01 24.16 3.45
C PRO A 105 -0.98 24.93 2.54
N GLY A 106 -2.15 24.33 2.30
CA GLY A 106 -3.17 24.88 1.39
C GLY A 106 -3.07 24.38 -0.06
N ASP A 107 -1.97 23.74 -0.47
CA ASP A 107 -1.88 23.12 -1.78
C ASP A 107 -2.88 21.95 -1.91
N ARG A 108 -3.41 21.77 -3.12
CA ARG A 108 -4.40 20.77 -3.48
C ARG A 108 -3.70 19.53 -4.05
N VAL A 109 -3.94 18.36 -3.47
CA VAL A 109 -3.36 17.10 -3.96
C VAL A 109 -4.48 16.09 -4.24
N ALA A 110 -4.53 15.63 -5.50
CA ALA A 110 -5.54 14.68 -5.95
C ALA A 110 -5.20 13.24 -5.53
N THR A 111 -6.23 12.47 -5.16
CA THR A 111 -6.13 11.03 -4.84
C THR A 111 -7.34 10.30 -5.40
N ALA A 112 -7.19 9.00 -5.74
CA ALA A 112 -8.33 8.15 -6.07
C ALA A 112 -9.16 7.82 -4.82
N ARG A 113 -10.45 7.68 -5.00
CA ARG A 113 -11.41 7.18 -4.02
C ARG A 113 -12.28 6.09 -4.67
N PRO A 114 -12.26 4.82 -4.18
CA PRO A 114 -11.59 4.35 -2.97
C PRO A 114 -10.06 4.43 -3.07
N GLY A 115 -9.41 4.68 -1.92
CA GLY A 115 -7.96 4.80 -1.82
C GLY A 115 -7.44 4.54 -0.40
N TYR A 116 -6.13 4.44 -0.26
CA TYR A 116 -5.52 4.21 1.04
C TYR A 116 -5.75 5.39 1.98
N VAL A 117 -6.38 5.12 3.12
CA VAL A 117 -6.81 6.14 4.11
C VAL A 117 -5.70 7.11 4.53
N ALA A 118 -4.44 6.63 4.57
CA ALA A 118 -3.33 7.45 5.01
C ALA A 118 -3.01 8.61 4.05
N TYR A 119 -3.33 8.52 2.75
CA TYR A 119 -3.13 9.65 1.83
C TYR A 119 -3.97 10.84 2.27
N ARG A 120 -5.29 10.67 2.38
CA ARG A 120 -6.22 11.69 2.85
C ARG A 120 -5.85 12.24 4.22
N ASN A 121 -5.54 11.35 5.16
CA ASN A 121 -5.25 11.74 6.53
C ASN A 121 -3.90 12.45 6.66
N THR A 122 -2.87 12.02 5.91
CA THR A 122 -1.56 12.71 5.91
C THR A 122 -1.66 14.08 5.27
N LEU A 123 -2.34 14.22 4.12
CA LEU A 123 -2.59 15.52 3.50
C LEU A 123 -3.30 16.47 4.47
N LYS A 124 -4.35 15.99 5.11
CA LYS A 124 -5.11 16.77 6.11
C LYS A 124 -4.23 17.15 7.31
N ALA A 125 -3.42 16.23 7.84
CA ALA A 125 -2.50 16.48 8.95
C ALA A 125 -1.42 17.52 8.60
N MET A 126 -1.03 17.59 7.33
CA MET A 126 -0.05 18.55 6.82
C MET A 126 -0.71 19.84 6.29
N HIS A 127 -2.01 20.04 6.58
CA HIS A 127 -2.77 21.23 6.16
C HIS A 127 -2.87 21.40 4.63
N MET A 128 -2.81 20.32 3.86
CA MET A 128 -3.08 20.28 2.43
C MET A 128 -4.54 19.92 2.16
N GLU A 129 -5.08 20.35 1.03
CA GLU A 129 -6.40 19.96 0.57
C GLU A 129 -6.33 18.63 -0.18
N CYS A 130 -7.06 17.62 0.28
CA CYS A 130 -7.20 16.36 -0.44
C CYS A 130 -8.36 16.45 -1.44
N VAL A 131 -8.05 16.39 -2.73
CA VAL A 131 -9.03 16.35 -3.82
C VAL A 131 -9.31 14.91 -4.18
N GLU A 132 -10.39 14.33 -3.62
CA GLU A 132 -10.74 12.93 -3.86
C GLU A 132 -11.52 12.78 -5.18
N ILE A 133 -10.97 11.99 -6.11
CA ILE A 133 -11.61 11.63 -7.38
C ILE A 133 -12.34 10.30 -7.21
N GLY A 134 -13.66 10.30 -7.38
CA GLY A 134 -14.45 9.07 -7.34
C GLY A 134 -14.14 8.17 -8.54
N CYS A 135 -13.70 6.94 -8.27
CA CYS A 135 -13.34 5.94 -9.27
C CYS A 135 -14.21 4.69 -9.03
N GLY A 136 -15.16 4.45 -9.93
CA GLY A 136 -16.09 3.33 -9.84
C GLY A 136 -15.63 2.09 -10.63
N PRO A 137 -16.51 1.09 -10.73
CA PRO A 137 -16.21 -0.15 -11.46
C PRO A 137 -15.97 0.08 -12.96
N GLU A 138 -16.55 1.15 -13.54
CA GLU A 138 -16.38 1.53 -14.95
C GLU A 138 -14.95 1.88 -15.34
N VAL A 139 -14.13 2.27 -14.35
CA VAL A 139 -12.70 2.57 -14.49
C VAL A 139 -11.83 1.64 -13.66
N SER A 140 -12.35 0.45 -13.30
CA SER A 140 -11.67 -0.53 -12.46
C SER A 140 -11.19 0.05 -11.13
N TYR A 141 -11.92 1.02 -10.58
CA TYR A 141 -11.61 1.73 -9.33
C TYR A 141 -10.25 2.46 -9.36
N GLN A 142 -9.75 2.83 -10.53
CA GLN A 142 -8.50 3.56 -10.70
C GLN A 142 -8.73 4.95 -11.30
N MET A 143 -7.82 5.87 -10.96
CA MET A 143 -7.84 7.22 -11.53
C MET A 143 -7.57 7.18 -13.03
N THR A 144 -8.31 8.02 -13.77
CA THR A 144 -8.08 8.20 -15.21
C THR A 144 -7.50 9.58 -15.52
N ALA A 145 -6.80 9.68 -16.65
CA ALA A 145 -6.29 10.95 -17.16
C ALA A 145 -7.41 11.96 -17.39
N ALA A 146 -8.54 11.50 -17.93
CA ALA A 146 -9.72 12.34 -18.18
C ALA A 146 -10.30 12.91 -16.86
N ALA A 147 -10.40 12.09 -15.82
CA ALA A 147 -10.90 12.53 -14.51
C ALA A 147 -9.95 13.53 -13.85
N LEU A 148 -8.63 13.30 -13.94
CA LEU A 148 -7.63 14.24 -13.42
C LEU A 148 -7.62 15.56 -14.20
N ASP A 149 -7.75 15.48 -15.54
CA ASP A 149 -7.77 16.67 -16.42
C ASP A 149 -9.00 17.57 -16.18
N ALA A 150 -10.12 16.96 -15.80
CA ALA A 150 -11.38 17.67 -15.55
C ALA A 150 -11.38 18.51 -14.25
N ILE A 151 -10.38 18.37 -13.38
CA ILE A 151 -10.35 19.10 -12.11
C ILE A 151 -9.97 20.57 -12.36
N GLU A 152 -10.84 21.47 -11.90
CA GLU A 152 -10.61 22.91 -11.95
C GLU A 152 -10.85 23.57 -10.56
N PRO A 153 -9.93 24.44 -10.11
CA PRO A 153 -8.59 24.65 -10.65
C PRO A 153 -7.74 23.37 -10.53
N ALA A 154 -6.75 23.22 -11.43
CA ALA A 154 -5.86 22.06 -11.41
C ALA A 154 -5.18 21.88 -10.03
N PRO A 155 -5.05 20.65 -9.52
CA PRO A 155 -4.32 20.40 -8.27
C PRO A 155 -2.82 20.61 -8.48
N GLN A 156 -2.09 20.94 -7.41
CA GLN A 156 -0.62 21.05 -7.44
C GLN A 156 0.05 19.68 -7.54
N GLY A 157 -0.63 18.65 -7.06
CA GLY A 157 -0.09 17.29 -7.10
C GLY A 157 -1.14 16.19 -7.20
N VAL A 158 -0.66 14.99 -7.49
CA VAL A 158 -1.46 13.77 -7.51
C VAL A 158 -0.70 12.63 -6.85
N ILE A 159 -1.39 11.82 -6.02
CA ILE A 159 -0.89 10.55 -5.50
C ILE A 159 -1.57 9.43 -6.28
N LEU A 160 -0.75 8.60 -6.94
CA LEU A 160 -1.18 7.42 -7.68
C LEU A 160 -0.71 6.17 -6.96
N ALA A 161 -1.52 5.11 -6.95
CA ALA A 161 -1.14 3.81 -6.42
C ALA A 161 -1.57 2.71 -7.39
N SER A 162 -0.61 1.91 -7.86
CA SER A 162 -0.84 0.78 -8.76
C SER A 162 0.18 -0.32 -8.49
N PRO A 163 -0.24 -1.45 -7.93
CA PRO A 163 -1.60 -1.83 -7.47
C PRO A 163 -2.10 -0.98 -6.31
N ALA A 164 -3.42 -0.78 -6.25
CA ALA A 164 -4.04 0.05 -5.22
C ALA A 164 -4.47 -0.73 -3.97
N ASN A 165 -4.47 -0.07 -2.84
CA ASN A 165 -5.18 -0.46 -1.63
C ASN A 165 -6.42 0.47 -1.51
N PRO A 166 -7.66 -0.05 -1.49
CA PRO A 166 -8.07 -1.41 -1.09
C PRO A 166 -8.34 -2.38 -2.24
N THR A 167 -8.26 -1.97 -3.50
CA THR A 167 -8.87 -2.65 -4.64
C THR A 167 -8.02 -3.77 -5.23
N GLY A 168 -6.70 -3.68 -5.10
CA GLY A 168 -5.77 -4.58 -5.83
C GLY A 168 -5.67 -4.28 -7.32
N SER A 169 -6.46 -3.35 -7.84
CA SER A 169 -6.51 -3.02 -9.27
C SER A 169 -5.27 -2.27 -9.74
N LEU A 170 -4.98 -2.40 -11.04
CA LEU A 170 -3.86 -1.76 -11.71
C LEU A 170 -4.35 -0.58 -12.55
N ILE A 171 -3.51 0.45 -12.66
CA ILE A 171 -3.65 1.46 -13.72
C ILE A 171 -3.07 0.85 -15.00
N PRO A 172 -3.85 0.72 -16.09
CA PRO A 172 -3.31 0.24 -17.37
C PRO A 172 -2.16 1.12 -17.87
N GLU A 173 -1.16 0.51 -18.52
CA GLU A 173 0.04 1.22 -18.98
C GLU A 173 -0.29 2.45 -19.85
N ALA A 174 -1.25 2.31 -20.78
CA ALA A 174 -1.69 3.43 -21.62
C ALA A 174 -2.30 4.58 -20.80
N GLU A 175 -3.05 4.25 -19.74
CA GLU A 175 -3.66 5.22 -18.86
C GLU A 175 -2.61 5.91 -17.97
N LEU A 176 -1.63 5.16 -17.46
CA LEU A 176 -0.54 5.72 -16.68
C LEU A 176 0.28 6.75 -17.49
N LYS A 177 0.53 6.43 -18.78
CA LYS A 177 1.17 7.36 -19.71
C LYS A 177 0.29 8.61 -19.96
N ALA A 178 -0.99 8.44 -20.19
CA ALA A 178 -1.92 9.56 -20.39
C ALA A 178 -2.02 10.46 -19.15
N ILE A 179 -2.01 9.88 -17.93
CA ILE A 179 -1.94 10.64 -16.67
C ILE A 179 -0.64 11.45 -16.61
N ALA A 180 0.51 10.87 -16.96
CA ALA A 180 1.79 11.58 -17.00
C ALA A 180 1.77 12.76 -17.98
N GLU A 181 1.14 12.61 -19.17
CA GLU A 181 0.96 13.67 -20.16
C GLU A 181 0.06 14.82 -19.63
N VAL A 182 -1.04 14.49 -18.94
CA VAL A 182 -1.90 15.49 -18.27
C VAL A 182 -1.12 16.25 -17.21
N CYS A 183 -0.37 15.54 -16.36
CA CYS A 183 0.44 16.13 -15.30
C CYS A 183 1.49 17.10 -15.86
N ALA A 184 2.19 16.69 -16.91
CA ALA A 184 3.18 17.54 -17.59
C ALA A 184 2.54 18.82 -18.17
N ARG A 185 1.38 18.70 -18.83
CA ARG A 185 0.66 19.82 -19.44
C ARG A 185 0.11 20.81 -18.40
N LYS A 186 -0.43 20.30 -17.28
CA LYS A 186 -1.03 21.12 -16.21
C LYS A 186 -0.07 21.48 -15.08
N ASN A 187 1.21 21.08 -15.18
CA ASN A 187 2.22 21.26 -14.14
C ASN A 187 1.82 20.63 -12.79
N ILE A 188 1.24 19.41 -12.83
CA ILE A 188 0.86 18.66 -11.65
C ILE A 188 2.03 17.76 -11.24
N GLN A 189 2.50 17.86 -10.01
CA GLN A 189 3.57 17.01 -9.49
C GLN A 189 3.02 15.61 -9.15
N ILE A 190 3.78 14.54 -9.49
CA ILE A 190 3.36 13.15 -9.30
C ILE A 190 4.08 12.53 -8.12
N ILE A 191 3.33 11.91 -7.22
CA ILE A 191 3.80 10.91 -6.26
C ILE A 191 3.22 9.56 -6.68
N SER A 192 4.09 8.62 -7.07
CA SER A 192 3.72 7.24 -7.39
C SER A 192 4.03 6.33 -6.20
N ASP A 193 3.00 5.81 -5.56
CA ASP A 193 3.15 4.79 -4.51
C ASP A 193 3.21 3.41 -5.17
N GLU A 194 4.42 2.86 -5.23
CA GLU A 194 4.75 1.60 -5.87
C GLU A 194 4.98 0.47 -4.86
N ILE A 195 4.44 0.61 -3.65
CA ILE A 195 4.68 -0.31 -2.52
C ILE A 195 4.29 -1.76 -2.81
N TYR A 196 3.34 -1.98 -3.73
CA TYR A 196 2.89 -3.33 -4.13
C TYR A 196 3.57 -3.86 -5.40
N HIS A 197 4.54 -3.17 -5.96
CA HIS A 197 5.34 -3.70 -7.08
C HIS A 197 6.04 -5.00 -6.65
N GLY A 198 5.96 -6.02 -7.53
CA GLY A 198 6.33 -7.40 -7.20
C GLY A 198 5.15 -8.31 -6.81
N LEU A 199 4.05 -7.74 -6.29
CA LEU A 199 2.83 -8.47 -5.95
C LEU A 199 1.80 -8.31 -7.07
N ILE A 200 2.04 -8.97 -8.20
CA ILE A 200 1.24 -8.88 -9.44
C ILE A 200 0.82 -10.27 -9.86
N TYR A 201 -0.45 -10.44 -10.20
CA TYR A 201 -1.03 -11.73 -10.59
C TYR A 201 -1.44 -11.76 -12.06
N THR A 202 -1.82 -10.60 -12.61
CA THR A 202 -2.26 -10.44 -14.00
C THR A 202 -1.64 -9.19 -14.59
N GLY A 203 -1.29 -9.20 -15.87
CA GLY A 203 -0.74 -8.04 -16.55
C GLY A 203 0.69 -7.68 -16.13
N ARG A 204 1.02 -6.40 -16.33
CA ARG A 204 2.31 -5.79 -16.01
C ARG A 204 2.08 -4.44 -15.34
N VAL A 205 2.89 -4.12 -14.35
CA VAL A 205 2.93 -2.79 -13.72
C VAL A 205 4.19 -2.06 -14.16
N PRO A 206 4.06 -0.99 -14.94
CA PRO A 206 5.18 -0.10 -15.24
C PRO A 206 5.49 0.81 -14.05
N CYS A 207 6.74 1.26 -13.95
CA CYS A 207 7.13 2.32 -13.03
C CYS A 207 6.78 3.69 -13.63
N MET A 208 6.29 4.61 -12.82
CA MET A 208 5.95 5.96 -13.27
C MET A 208 7.14 6.71 -13.88
N LEU A 209 8.36 6.45 -13.41
CA LEU A 209 9.58 7.07 -13.95
C LEU A 209 9.83 6.76 -15.44
N GLN A 210 9.19 5.73 -16.01
CA GLN A 210 9.27 5.44 -17.45
C GLN A 210 8.54 6.51 -18.29
N TYR A 211 7.55 7.21 -17.73
CA TYR A 211 6.71 8.20 -18.41
C TYR A 211 6.88 9.61 -17.87
N ALA A 212 7.27 9.74 -16.62
CA ALA A 212 7.53 11.01 -15.94
C ALA A 212 8.84 10.91 -15.15
N PRO A 213 10.01 11.19 -15.78
CA PRO A 213 11.32 11.07 -15.12
C PRO A 213 11.48 11.93 -13.85
N ASN A 214 10.68 12.99 -13.73
CA ASN A 214 10.66 13.87 -12.57
C ASN A 214 9.56 13.50 -11.54
N ALA A 215 8.92 12.34 -11.68
CA ALA A 215 7.98 11.87 -10.66
C ALA A 215 8.73 11.47 -9.38
N THR A 216 8.05 11.61 -8.26
CA THR A 216 8.49 11.06 -6.98
C THR A 216 7.93 9.65 -6.84
N VAL A 217 8.78 8.68 -6.47
CA VAL A 217 8.36 7.30 -6.23
C VAL A 217 8.52 6.96 -4.76
N VAL A 218 7.48 6.38 -4.16
CA VAL A 218 7.48 5.85 -2.80
C VAL A 218 7.41 4.33 -2.85
N ASN A 219 8.25 3.64 -2.09
CA ASN A 219 8.22 2.19 -1.99
C ASN A 219 8.76 1.71 -0.62
N SER A 220 8.68 0.40 -0.34
CA SER A 220 9.07 -0.14 0.96
C SER A 220 9.35 -1.64 0.90
N PHE A 221 10.16 -2.11 1.84
CA PHE A 221 10.39 -3.53 2.08
C PHE A 221 9.20 -4.25 2.76
N SER A 222 8.15 -3.51 3.11
CA SER A 222 7.02 -4.02 3.90
C SER A 222 6.13 -5.04 3.18
N LYS A 223 6.11 -5.08 1.83
CA LYS A 223 5.14 -5.89 1.08
C LYS A 223 5.80 -7.02 0.33
N TYR A 224 6.39 -6.79 -0.83
CA TYR A 224 7.04 -7.83 -1.61
C TYR A 224 8.14 -8.56 -0.82
N TRP A 225 8.99 -7.82 -0.10
CA TRP A 225 10.07 -8.41 0.70
C TRP A 225 9.63 -8.97 2.07
N SER A 226 8.34 -8.92 2.37
CA SER A 226 7.77 -9.46 3.62
C SER A 226 8.43 -8.95 4.91
N MET A 227 8.83 -7.67 4.94
CA MET A 227 9.54 -7.04 6.06
C MET A 227 8.75 -5.88 6.71
N PRO A 228 7.43 -6.03 7.03
CA PRO A 228 6.64 -4.90 7.54
C PRO A 228 7.14 -4.39 8.90
N GLY A 229 7.54 -5.28 9.81
CA GLY A 229 8.05 -4.95 11.14
C GLY A 229 9.45 -4.35 11.17
N TRP A 230 10.20 -4.47 10.08
CA TRP A 230 11.57 -3.94 9.97
C TRP A 230 11.63 -2.44 9.72
N ARG A 231 10.50 -1.84 9.38
CA ARG A 231 10.34 -0.40 9.17
C ARG A 231 11.38 0.19 8.24
N LEU A 232 11.47 -0.31 7.01
CA LEU A 232 12.39 0.17 6.00
C LEU A 232 11.67 0.42 4.66
N GLY A 233 11.98 1.53 4.02
CA GLY A 233 11.48 1.92 2.71
C GLY A 233 12.37 2.98 2.08
N TRP A 234 11.91 3.55 1.00
CA TRP A 234 12.63 4.60 0.31
C TRP A 234 11.69 5.54 -0.44
N VAL A 235 12.21 6.71 -0.73
CA VAL A 235 11.64 7.63 -1.71
C VAL A 235 12.69 7.95 -2.76
N ILE A 236 12.31 7.97 -4.04
CA ILE A 236 13.10 8.49 -5.15
C ILE A 236 12.54 9.86 -5.47
N LEU A 237 13.38 10.86 -5.47
CA LEU A 237 13.00 12.25 -5.69
C LEU A 237 13.76 12.83 -6.90
N PRO A 238 13.16 13.80 -7.62
CA PRO A 238 13.90 14.63 -8.54
C PRO A 238 15.10 15.31 -7.85
N GLU A 239 16.23 15.39 -8.53
CA GLU A 239 17.49 15.92 -7.99
C GLU A 239 17.33 17.26 -7.24
N PRO A 240 16.59 18.27 -7.74
CA PRO A 240 16.45 19.55 -7.03
C PRO A 240 15.80 19.47 -5.65
N LEU A 241 15.04 18.39 -5.34
CA LEU A 241 14.36 18.19 -4.07
C LEU A 241 15.22 17.42 -3.05
N VAL A 242 16.26 16.71 -3.49
CA VAL A 242 17.04 15.76 -2.69
C VAL A 242 17.65 16.41 -1.46
N GLN A 243 18.32 17.55 -1.62
CA GLN A 243 19.00 18.24 -0.49
C GLN A 243 18.02 18.61 0.62
N GLN A 244 16.86 19.16 0.25
CA GLN A 244 15.83 19.55 1.23
C GLN A 244 15.16 18.32 1.86
N ALA A 245 14.97 17.25 1.09
CA ALA A 245 14.42 16.01 1.62
C ALA A 245 15.38 15.36 2.63
N ARG A 246 16.69 15.30 2.33
CA ARG A 246 17.71 14.81 3.26
C ARG A 246 17.75 15.62 4.57
N ALA A 247 17.67 16.97 4.45
CA ALA A 247 17.62 17.83 5.62
C ALA A 247 16.37 17.54 6.48
N ARG A 248 15.20 17.38 5.88
CA ARG A 248 13.96 17.05 6.61
C ARG A 248 14.00 15.64 7.18
N MET A 249 14.46 14.66 6.41
CA MET A 249 14.62 13.28 6.87
C MET A 249 15.52 13.24 8.12
N GLY A 250 16.68 13.89 8.06
CA GLY A 250 17.64 13.92 9.17
C GLY A 250 17.12 14.62 10.43
N ASN A 251 16.31 15.68 10.28
CA ASN A 251 15.75 16.42 11.42
C ASN A 251 14.45 15.81 11.98
N MET A 252 13.64 15.16 11.16
CA MET A 252 12.34 14.62 11.58
C MET A 252 12.40 13.15 11.99
N PHE A 253 13.29 12.36 11.37
CA PHE A 253 13.29 10.90 11.50
C PHE A 253 14.69 10.31 11.75
N LEU A 254 15.75 11.09 11.58
CA LEU A 254 17.16 10.65 11.58
C LEU A 254 17.42 9.68 10.41
N THR A 255 17.76 8.43 10.70
CA THR A 255 18.01 7.37 9.71
C THR A 255 17.19 6.14 10.05
N PRO A 256 16.82 5.31 9.05
CA PRO A 256 16.25 4.00 9.34
C PRO A 256 17.22 3.12 10.12
N ALA A 257 16.69 2.16 10.88
CA ALA A 257 17.50 1.24 11.68
C ALA A 257 18.56 0.54 10.82
N THR A 258 19.83 0.62 11.26
CA THR A 258 20.98 0.04 10.54
C THR A 258 20.81 -1.46 10.31
N LEU A 259 20.29 -2.17 11.33
CA LEU A 259 20.00 -3.59 11.25
C LEU A 259 19.03 -3.93 10.10
N SER A 260 17.99 -3.13 9.94
CA SER A 260 17.01 -3.30 8.85
C SER A 260 17.64 -3.08 7.48
N GLN A 261 18.57 -2.12 7.35
CA GLN A 261 19.27 -1.85 6.11
C GLN A 261 20.20 -3.03 5.72
N ARG A 262 20.87 -3.65 6.70
CA ARG A 262 21.73 -4.83 6.47
C ARG A 262 20.89 -6.02 6.00
N ALA A 263 19.82 -6.32 6.72
CA ALA A 263 18.91 -7.41 6.34
C ALA A 263 18.28 -7.20 4.96
N ALA A 264 17.91 -5.95 4.63
CA ALA A 264 17.31 -5.62 3.34
C ALA A 264 18.25 -5.82 2.15
N LEU A 265 19.53 -5.51 2.31
CA LEU A 265 20.53 -5.82 1.27
C LEU A 265 20.52 -7.29 0.88
N VAL A 266 20.49 -8.18 1.89
CA VAL A 266 20.41 -9.62 1.66
C VAL A 266 19.04 -10.04 1.12
N ALA A 267 17.95 -9.46 1.64
CA ALA A 267 16.60 -9.76 1.19
C ALA A 267 16.40 -9.48 -0.32
N MET A 268 17.09 -8.47 -0.87
CA MET A 268 17.02 -8.14 -2.30
C MET A 268 17.62 -9.21 -3.22
N ASP A 269 18.36 -10.16 -2.67
CA ASP A 269 18.96 -11.28 -3.41
C ASP A 269 18.24 -12.61 -3.16
N CYS A 270 17.11 -12.61 -2.41
CA CYS A 270 16.33 -13.79 -2.07
C CYS A 270 15.10 -13.97 -2.99
N GLU A 271 15.25 -13.74 -4.29
CA GLU A 271 14.11 -13.70 -5.23
C GLU A 271 13.31 -15.01 -5.24
N ASP A 272 13.95 -16.18 -5.25
CA ASP A 272 13.26 -17.48 -5.24
C ASP A 272 12.34 -17.66 -4.02
N GLU A 273 12.78 -17.25 -2.82
CA GLU A 273 11.98 -17.32 -1.61
C GLU A 273 10.82 -16.32 -1.64
N LEU A 274 11.05 -15.13 -2.18
CA LEU A 274 10.03 -14.08 -2.31
C LEU A 274 8.95 -14.47 -3.34
N GLU A 275 9.34 -15.03 -4.48
CA GLU A 275 8.39 -15.54 -5.48
C GLU A 275 7.56 -16.71 -4.94
N ALA A 276 8.13 -17.57 -4.11
CA ALA A 276 7.34 -18.59 -3.41
C ALA A 276 6.25 -17.99 -2.49
N TYR A 277 6.51 -16.83 -1.87
CA TYR A 277 5.47 -16.10 -1.12
C TYR A 277 4.38 -15.53 -2.04
N VAL A 278 4.77 -14.98 -3.19
CA VAL A 278 3.82 -14.49 -4.21
C VAL A 278 2.93 -15.62 -4.71
N ASP A 279 3.46 -16.83 -4.88
CA ASP A 279 2.68 -18.00 -5.31
C ASP A 279 1.65 -18.45 -4.26
N VAL A 280 1.96 -18.32 -2.97
CA VAL A 280 0.97 -18.52 -1.89
C VAL A 280 -0.18 -17.51 -2.05
N TYR A 281 0.13 -16.22 -2.27
CA TYR A 281 -0.90 -15.21 -2.45
C TYR A 281 -1.68 -15.40 -3.75
N ARG A 282 -1.06 -15.85 -4.83
CA ARG A 282 -1.73 -16.23 -6.09
C ARG A 282 -2.75 -17.34 -5.86
N THR A 283 -2.37 -18.38 -5.12
CA THR A 283 -3.24 -19.47 -4.71
C THR A 283 -4.41 -18.97 -3.85
N ASN A 284 -4.11 -18.16 -2.85
CA ASN A 284 -5.11 -17.59 -1.94
C ASN A 284 -6.11 -16.69 -2.68
N ARG A 285 -5.61 -15.86 -3.61
CA ARG A 285 -6.45 -15.04 -4.48
C ARG A 285 -7.45 -15.91 -5.26
N GLN A 286 -6.98 -16.99 -5.88
CA GLN A 286 -7.85 -17.87 -6.66
C GLN A 286 -8.91 -18.54 -5.78
N LEU A 287 -8.54 -19.07 -4.62
CA LEU A 287 -9.49 -19.64 -3.65
C LEU A 287 -10.58 -18.64 -3.24
N MET A 288 -10.20 -17.39 -2.98
CA MET A 288 -11.17 -16.34 -2.68
C MET A 288 -12.08 -16.06 -3.87
N LEU A 289 -11.53 -15.87 -5.07
CA LEU A 289 -12.32 -15.59 -6.28
C LEU A 289 -13.32 -16.70 -6.61
N ASP A 290 -12.95 -17.97 -6.40
CA ASP A 290 -13.82 -19.12 -6.60
C ASP A 290 -14.95 -19.18 -5.57
N ALA A 291 -14.72 -18.71 -4.35
CA ALA A 291 -15.68 -18.77 -3.25
C ALA A 291 -16.68 -17.60 -3.25
N LEU A 292 -16.26 -16.39 -3.65
CA LEU A 292 -17.05 -15.16 -3.53
C LEU A 292 -18.43 -15.20 -4.19
N PRO A 293 -18.62 -15.78 -5.41
CA PRO A 293 -19.94 -15.88 -6.03
C PRO A 293 -20.94 -16.66 -5.19
N ALA A 294 -20.51 -17.74 -4.53
CA ALA A 294 -21.35 -18.56 -3.64
C ALA A 294 -21.73 -17.81 -2.33
N LEU A 295 -20.99 -16.73 -2.01
CA LEU A 295 -21.29 -15.83 -0.89
C LEU A 295 -22.17 -14.63 -1.32
N GLY A 296 -22.62 -14.59 -2.58
CA GLY A 296 -23.34 -13.43 -3.14
C GLY A 296 -22.45 -12.22 -3.44
N LEU A 297 -21.14 -12.36 -3.38
CA LEU A 297 -20.16 -11.27 -3.59
C LEU A 297 -19.64 -11.28 -5.02
N SER A 298 -20.50 -11.00 -5.99
CA SER A 298 -20.15 -11.01 -7.42
C SER A 298 -19.59 -9.67 -7.93
N THR A 299 -19.84 -8.57 -7.23
CA THR A 299 -19.33 -7.24 -7.58
C THR A 299 -18.10 -6.93 -6.75
N ILE A 300 -16.92 -7.08 -7.37
CA ILE A 300 -15.62 -6.84 -6.74
C ILE A 300 -14.75 -5.96 -7.64
N ALA A 301 -13.79 -5.25 -7.02
CA ALA A 301 -12.70 -4.63 -7.78
C ALA A 301 -11.77 -5.72 -8.34
N PRO A 302 -11.17 -5.54 -9.54
CA PRO A 302 -10.22 -6.50 -10.09
C PRO A 302 -8.99 -6.65 -9.18
N PRO A 303 -8.76 -7.82 -8.54
CA PRO A 303 -7.62 -8.02 -7.65
C PRO A 303 -6.37 -8.48 -8.44
N ASP A 304 -5.88 -7.60 -9.32
CA ASP A 304 -4.80 -7.90 -10.26
C ASP A 304 -3.42 -7.86 -9.61
N GLY A 305 -3.32 -7.19 -8.46
CA GLY A 305 -2.10 -7.11 -7.65
C GLY A 305 -2.40 -6.90 -6.17
N ALA A 306 -1.37 -6.58 -5.38
CA ALA A 306 -1.43 -6.51 -3.93
C ALA A 306 -1.95 -7.84 -3.32
N PHE A 307 -2.75 -7.82 -2.27
CA PHE A 307 -3.35 -9.02 -1.67
C PHE A 307 -4.73 -8.73 -1.06
N TYR A 308 -5.57 -8.01 -1.83
CA TYR A 308 -6.89 -7.57 -1.38
C TYR A 308 -8.02 -8.03 -2.30
N ILE A 309 -9.16 -8.30 -1.69
CA ILE A 309 -10.46 -8.32 -2.34
C ILE A 309 -11.28 -7.17 -1.76
N PHE A 310 -11.77 -6.28 -2.62
CA PHE A 310 -12.68 -5.20 -2.26
C PHE A 310 -14.04 -5.48 -2.88
N ALA A 311 -15.01 -5.85 -2.06
CA ALA A 311 -16.29 -6.39 -2.49
C ALA A 311 -17.46 -5.48 -2.08
N ASP A 312 -18.44 -5.34 -2.97
CA ASP A 312 -19.71 -4.67 -2.71
C ASP A 312 -20.62 -5.60 -1.87
N ILE A 313 -21.08 -5.10 -0.73
CA ILE A 313 -21.99 -5.77 0.20
C ILE A 313 -23.30 -4.98 0.38
N SER A 314 -23.63 -4.10 -0.55
CA SER A 314 -24.80 -3.21 -0.47
C SER A 314 -26.14 -3.96 -0.36
N HIS A 315 -26.19 -5.20 -0.83
CA HIS A 315 -27.36 -6.07 -0.69
C HIS A 315 -27.51 -6.69 0.71
N LEU A 316 -26.48 -6.61 1.56
CA LEU A 316 -26.45 -7.17 2.92
C LEU A 316 -26.50 -6.09 3.99
N THR A 317 -26.02 -4.89 3.71
CA THR A 317 -25.93 -3.80 4.69
C THR A 317 -25.72 -2.44 4.03
N ASP A 318 -26.07 -1.39 4.77
CA ASP A 318 -25.69 0.01 4.53
C ASP A 318 -24.66 0.53 5.56
N ASN A 319 -24.12 -0.37 6.40
CA ASN A 319 -23.14 -0.03 7.45
C ASN A 319 -22.01 -1.07 7.51
N SER A 320 -20.96 -0.82 6.76
CA SER A 320 -19.80 -1.74 6.69
C SER A 320 -19.05 -1.89 8.03
N ILE A 321 -19.10 -0.92 8.93
CA ILE A 321 -18.46 -1.01 10.26
C ILE A 321 -19.18 -2.06 11.11
N ASP A 322 -20.50 -1.91 11.27
CA ASP A 322 -21.33 -2.87 12.00
C ASP A 322 -21.25 -4.27 11.37
N PHE A 323 -21.29 -4.33 10.05
CA PHE A 323 -21.18 -5.60 9.32
C PHE A 323 -19.87 -6.32 9.63
N CYS A 324 -18.72 -5.65 9.56
CA CYS A 324 -17.40 -6.22 9.87
C CYS A 324 -17.32 -6.68 11.33
N GLU A 325 -17.90 -5.94 12.28
CA GLU A 325 -17.91 -6.33 13.69
C GLU A 325 -18.79 -7.57 13.92
N ARG A 326 -20.01 -7.62 13.34
CA ARG A 326 -20.88 -8.81 13.41
C ARG A 326 -20.24 -10.03 12.76
N LEU A 327 -19.65 -9.87 11.58
CA LEU A 327 -18.92 -10.93 10.89
C LEU A 327 -17.81 -11.50 11.78
N LEU A 328 -16.96 -10.64 12.35
CA LEU A 328 -15.87 -11.05 13.25
C LEU A 328 -16.41 -11.79 14.48
N ARG A 329 -17.45 -11.26 15.15
CA ARG A 329 -18.01 -11.89 16.34
C ARG A 329 -18.67 -13.24 16.04
N ALA A 330 -19.32 -13.37 14.89
CA ALA A 330 -20.01 -14.61 14.51
C ALA A 330 -19.04 -15.70 14.05
N THR A 331 -18.02 -15.34 13.25
CA THR A 331 -17.21 -16.31 12.51
C THR A 331 -15.75 -16.39 12.96
N GLY A 332 -15.26 -15.37 13.68
CA GLY A 332 -13.85 -15.24 14.01
C GLY A 332 -13.00 -14.74 12.83
N VAL A 333 -13.60 -14.24 11.74
CA VAL A 333 -12.87 -13.69 10.59
C VAL A 333 -12.93 -12.17 10.65
N ALA A 334 -11.77 -11.52 10.83
CA ALA A 334 -11.63 -10.08 10.85
C ALA A 334 -11.46 -9.52 9.43
N THR A 335 -12.16 -8.45 9.08
CA THR A 335 -12.12 -7.79 7.76
C THR A 335 -12.14 -6.28 7.94
N ALA A 336 -11.73 -5.51 6.92
CA ALA A 336 -11.73 -4.06 7.02
C ALA A 336 -13.01 -3.44 6.41
N PRO A 337 -13.66 -2.48 7.10
CA PRO A 337 -14.83 -1.80 6.55
C PRO A 337 -14.44 -0.84 5.42
N GLY A 338 -15.26 -0.77 4.39
CA GLY A 338 -14.99 0.04 3.21
C GLY A 338 -14.94 1.55 3.48
N VAL A 339 -15.58 2.03 4.55
CA VAL A 339 -15.54 3.46 4.94
C VAL A 339 -14.13 3.98 5.26
N ASP A 340 -13.18 3.12 5.58
CA ASP A 340 -11.78 3.51 5.73
C ASP A 340 -11.20 4.01 4.39
N PHE A 341 -11.64 3.43 3.29
CA PHE A 341 -11.09 3.67 1.95
C PHE A 341 -11.93 4.63 1.11
N ASP A 342 -13.24 4.66 1.37
CA ASP A 342 -14.19 5.53 0.69
C ASP A 342 -15.17 6.14 1.70
N PRO A 343 -15.01 7.43 2.08
CA PRO A 343 -15.91 8.08 3.03
C PRO A 343 -17.32 8.33 2.47
N VAL A 344 -17.52 8.20 1.16
CA VAL A 344 -18.81 8.44 0.49
C VAL A 344 -19.57 7.14 0.27
N ASN A 345 -18.94 6.14 -0.36
CA ASN A 345 -19.61 4.89 -0.75
C ASN A 345 -19.14 3.68 0.08
N GLY A 346 -18.12 3.84 0.92
CA GLY A 346 -17.50 2.72 1.65
C GLY A 346 -18.42 2.02 2.64
N HIS A 347 -19.56 2.64 3.03
CA HIS A 347 -20.57 2.01 3.87
C HIS A 347 -21.13 0.70 3.29
N ARG A 348 -21.02 0.51 1.97
CA ARG A 348 -21.49 -0.66 1.22
C ARG A 348 -20.37 -1.58 0.73
N PHE A 349 -19.14 -1.43 1.21
CA PHE A 349 -17.99 -2.24 0.81
C PHE A 349 -17.28 -2.88 2.00
N ILE A 350 -16.61 -4.00 1.72
CA ILE A 350 -15.73 -4.71 2.64
C ILE A 350 -14.41 -5.04 1.95
N ARG A 351 -13.30 -5.00 2.70
CA ARG A 351 -12.00 -5.46 2.19
C ARG A 351 -11.53 -6.69 2.94
N PHE A 352 -11.22 -7.75 2.22
CA PHE A 352 -10.49 -8.92 2.70
C PHE A 352 -9.01 -8.79 2.32
N SER A 353 -8.10 -9.11 3.24
CA SER A 353 -6.70 -9.37 2.91
C SER A 353 -6.49 -10.88 2.82
N PHE A 354 -5.99 -11.35 1.69
CA PHE A 354 -5.65 -12.78 1.52
C PHE A 354 -4.15 -13.06 1.76
N ALA A 355 -3.42 -12.14 2.41
CA ALA A 355 -2.02 -12.30 2.79
C ALA A 355 -1.86 -13.13 4.08
N VAL A 356 -2.63 -14.19 4.22
CA VAL A 356 -2.56 -15.20 5.29
C VAL A 356 -2.15 -16.55 4.71
N SER A 357 -1.97 -17.60 5.54
CA SER A 357 -1.67 -18.93 4.99
C SER A 357 -2.84 -19.47 4.17
N THR A 358 -2.56 -20.34 3.22
CA THR A 358 -3.59 -20.97 2.37
C THR A 358 -4.63 -21.73 3.20
N ASP A 359 -4.21 -22.39 4.28
CA ASP A 359 -5.13 -23.08 5.18
C ASP A 359 -6.04 -22.11 5.94
N GLN A 360 -5.52 -20.97 6.33
CA GLN A 360 -6.34 -19.91 6.94
C GLN A 360 -7.35 -19.32 5.95
N VAL A 361 -7.00 -19.17 4.67
CA VAL A 361 -7.97 -18.74 3.64
C VAL A 361 -9.09 -19.75 3.49
N LYS A 362 -8.77 -21.06 3.39
CA LYS A 362 -9.76 -22.13 3.31
C LYS A 362 -10.69 -22.13 4.54
N ASP A 363 -10.11 -22.04 5.72
CA ASP A 363 -10.85 -22.01 7.00
C ASP A 363 -11.74 -20.75 7.07
N ALA A 364 -11.22 -19.58 6.68
CA ALA A 364 -12.01 -18.35 6.63
C ALA A 364 -13.22 -18.47 5.71
N ILE A 365 -13.04 -19.00 4.49
CA ILE A 365 -14.12 -19.23 3.53
C ILE A 365 -15.21 -20.11 4.15
N GLU A 366 -14.85 -21.24 4.78
CA GLU A 366 -15.82 -22.14 5.40
C GLU A 366 -16.57 -21.47 6.58
N ARG A 367 -15.88 -20.68 7.38
CA ARG A 367 -16.50 -19.97 8.53
C ARG A 367 -17.47 -18.87 8.11
N ILE A 368 -17.16 -18.13 7.02
CA ILE A 368 -18.01 -17.00 6.60
C ILE A 368 -19.23 -17.47 5.81
N LYS A 369 -19.20 -18.62 5.13
CA LYS A 369 -20.35 -19.15 4.34
C LYS A 369 -21.71 -19.11 5.07
N PRO A 370 -21.86 -19.62 6.30
CA PRO A 370 -23.16 -19.56 6.99
C PRO A 370 -23.64 -18.13 7.26
N PHE A 371 -22.71 -17.19 7.52
CA PHE A 371 -23.02 -15.80 7.82
C PHE A 371 -23.54 -15.03 6.59
N PHE A 372 -22.98 -15.31 5.42
CA PHE A 372 -23.39 -14.65 4.18
C PHE A 372 -24.68 -15.27 3.58
N ASN A 373 -25.04 -16.50 3.99
CA ASN A 373 -26.23 -17.21 3.51
C ASN A 373 -27.41 -17.12 4.50
N SER A 374 -27.26 -16.39 5.61
CA SER A 374 -28.30 -16.15 6.59
C SER A 374 -29.05 -14.86 6.33
#